data_07d9a8b0899b2750f89d4835a00b5d32
#
_entry.id   07d9a8b0899b2750f89d4835a00b5d32
#
_cell.length_a   1.000
_cell.length_b   1.000
_cell.length_c   1.000
_cell.angle_alpha   90.00
_cell.angle_beta   90.00
_cell.angle_gamma   90.00
#
_symmetry.space_group_name_H-M   'P 1'
#
loop_
_entity.id
_entity.type
_entity.pdbx_description
1 polymer ?
#
loop_
_entity_poly.entity_id
_entity_poly.type
_entity_poly.pdbx_seq_one_letter_code
_entity_poly.pdbx_strand_id
1 'polypeptide(L)'
;GDVYKRQTVLFLLAADDVSRWHCVHGGDEIWTFLGGAPLSLFQHSDRADRSSEQLVSADQPVTWVPAGVWMAARSQGDFSLVSCCVGPGFSFDDFEMLRDRARSEWPKGIDERLI
;
A
#
# COMPACT_ATOMS: atom_id res chain seq x y z
N GLY A 1 -10.88 14.90 22.34
CA GLY A 1 -10.17 14.02 21.47
C GLY A 1 -10.95 13.68 20.23
N ASP A 2 -10.27 13.74 19.15
CA ASP A 2 -10.85 13.47 17.86
C ASP A 2 -10.91 11.97 17.64
N VAL A 3 -12.03 11.40 17.97
CA VAL A 3 -12.28 9.97 17.88
C VAL A 3 -12.40 9.51 16.41
N TYR A 4 -12.59 10.44 15.48
CA TYR A 4 -12.92 10.10 14.09
C TYR A 4 -11.98 10.76 13.09
N LYS A 5 -10.69 10.43 13.15
CA LYS A 5 -9.75 10.86 12.11
C LYS A 5 -9.80 9.87 10.98
N ARG A 6 -10.57 10.17 9.95
CA ARG A 6 -10.50 9.48 8.67
C ARG A 6 -9.68 10.32 7.73
N GLN A 7 -8.70 9.70 7.11
CA GLN A 7 -7.90 10.36 6.09
C GLN A 7 -8.05 9.64 4.77
N THR A 8 -8.38 10.42 3.75
CA THR A 8 -8.29 9.99 2.37
C THR A 8 -7.14 10.76 1.75
N VAL A 9 -6.20 10.04 1.16
CA VAL A 9 -5.04 10.61 0.51
C VAL A 9 -5.12 10.28 -0.97
N LEU A 10 -4.90 11.29 -1.81
CA LEU A 10 -4.75 11.09 -3.24
C LEU A 10 -3.29 10.81 -3.56
N PHE A 11 -3.03 9.69 -4.23
CA PHE A 11 -1.71 9.34 -4.71
C PHE A 11 -1.65 9.41 -6.22
N LEU A 12 -0.69 10.17 -6.72
CA LEU A 12 -0.32 10.19 -8.13
C LEU A 12 1.04 9.52 -8.26
N LEU A 13 1.07 8.32 -8.85
CA LEU A 13 2.31 7.59 -9.11
C LEU A 13 2.65 7.69 -10.58
N ALA A 14 3.75 8.37 -10.90
CA ALA A 14 4.28 8.42 -12.25
C ALA A 14 5.01 7.11 -12.61
N ALA A 15 5.39 6.95 -13.89
CA ALA A 15 5.98 5.71 -14.40
C ALA A 15 7.17 5.20 -13.59
N ASP A 16 7.99 6.12 -13.09
CA ASP A 16 9.23 5.77 -12.35
C ASP A 16 9.05 5.82 -10.83
N ASP A 17 7.86 6.16 -10.36
CA ASP A 17 7.59 6.24 -8.93
C ASP A 17 7.22 4.88 -8.37
N VAL A 18 7.68 4.64 -7.15
CA VAL A 18 7.33 3.45 -6.39
C VAL A 18 6.83 3.89 -5.02
N SER A 19 5.64 3.43 -4.65
CA SER A 19 5.22 3.45 -3.25
C SER A 19 5.88 2.26 -2.57
N ARG A 20 6.88 2.54 -1.75
CA ARG A 20 7.73 1.51 -1.14
C ARG A 20 7.01 0.77 -0.04
N TRP A 21 7.49 -0.44 0.28
CA TRP A 21 6.90 -1.28 1.31
C TRP A 21 6.65 -0.50 2.60
N HIS A 22 5.38 -0.46 2.98
CA HIS A 22 4.91 0.15 4.22
C HIS A 22 3.72 -0.63 4.76
N CYS A 23 3.36 -0.36 6.00
CA CYS A 23 2.30 -1.08 6.67
C CYS A 23 1.59 -0.14 7.63
N VAL A 24 0.30 -0.35 7.79
CA VAL A 24 -0.54 0.37 8.76
C VAL A 24 -1.11 -0.64 9.74
N HIS A 25 -0.86 -0.44 11.02
CA HIS A 25 -1.26 -1.40 12.05
C HIS A 25 -2.65 -1.11 12.63
N GLY A 26 -3.13 0.12 12.51
CA GLY A 26 -4.36 0.56 13.17
C GLY A 26 -5.64 0.37 12.37
N GLY A 27 -5.58 -0.09 11.14
CA GLY A 27 -6.76 -0.27 10.32
C GLY A 27 -6.45 -0.79 8.93
N ASP A 28 -7.49 -1.18 8.22
CA ASP A 28 -7.37 -1.61 6.83
C ASP A 28 -7.24 -0.39 5.92
N GLU A 29 -6.46 -0.50 4.86
CA GLU A 29 -6.33 0.55 3.88
C GLU A 29 -7.07 0.17 2.60
N ILE A 30 -7.95 1.06 2.16
CA ILE A 30 -8.75 0.88 0.95
C ILE A 30 -8.14 1.71 -0.16
N TRP A 31 -7.82 1.05 -1.27
CA TRP A 31 -7.28 1.66 -2.49
C TRP A 31 -8.36 1.73 -3.54
N THR A 32 -8.63 2.92 -4.06
CA THR A 32 -9.65 3.15 -5.09
C THR A 32 -9.02 3.77 -6.32
N PHE A 33 -9.21 3.13 -7.47
CA PHE A 33 -8.72 3.62 -8.75
C PHE A 33 -9.51 4.85 -9.21
N LEU A 34 -8.80 5.90 -9.59
CA LEU A 34 -9.42 7.15 -10.06
C LEU A 34 -9.09 7.45 -11.51
N GLY A 35 -7.93 7.05 -12.02
CA GLY A 35 -7.58 7.34 -13.41
C GLY A 35 -6.17 6.93 -13.78
N GLY A 36 -5.86 7.08 -15.05
CA GLY A 36 -4.55 6.72 -15.59
C GLY A 36 -4.42 5.23 -15.92
N ALA A 37 -3.20 4.73 -15.88
CA ALA A 37 -2.91 3.32 -16.10
C ALA A 37 -3.27 2.48 -14.87
N PRO A 38 -3.48 1.17 -15.06
CA PRO A 38 -3.63 0.26 -13.92
C PRO A 38 -2.46 0.37 -12.95
N LEU A 39 -2.76 0.20 -11.68
CA LEU A 39 -1.75 0.19 -10.63
C LEU A 39 -1.50 -1.25 -10.20
N SER A 40 -0.23 -1.64 -10.09
CA SER A 40 0.14 -2.88 -9.41
C SER A 40 0.24 -2.60 -7.92
N LEU A 41 -0.59 -3.28 -7.14
CA LEU A 41 -0.55 -3.27 -5.69
C LEU A 41 0.02 -4.59 -5.20
N PHE A 42 1.12 -4.52 -4.48
CA PHE A 42 1.80 -5.68 -3.92
C PHE A 42 1.47 -5.78 -2.44
N GLN A 43 1.23 -7.00 -1.97
CA GLN A 43 0.99 -7.29 -0.57
C GLN A 43 1.89 -8.42 -0.09
N HIS A 44 2.33 -8.34 1.15
CA HIS A 44 3.14 -9.38 1.76
C HIS A 44 2.84 -9.46 3.26
N SER A 45 2.28 -10.59 3.68
CA SER A 45 2.06 -10.84 5.11
C SER A 45 3.28 -11.51 5.72
N ASP A 46 3.43 -11.41 7.03
CA ASP A 46 4.53 -12.07 7.75
C ASP A 46 4.49 -13.60 7.62
N ARG A 47 3.34 -14.14 7.25
CA ARG A 47 3.14 -15.60 7.10
C ARG A 47 3.35 -16.08 5.66
N ALA A 48 3.54 -15.16 4.72
CA ALA A 48 3.74 -15.51 3.32
C ALA A 48 5.23 -15.63 3.00
N ASP A 49 5.55 -16.52 2.06
CA ASP A 49 6.92 -16.70 1.58
C ASP A 49 7.23 -15.85 0.35
N ARG A 50 6.24 -15.17 -0.17
CA ARG A 50 6.37 -14.31 -1.36
C ARG A 50 5.28 -13.26 -1.36
N SER A 51 5.54 -12.17 -2.10
CA SER A 51 4.57 -11.11 -2.32
C SER A 51 3.52 -11.52 -3.33
N SER A 52 2.30 -11.08 -3.14
CA SER A 52 1.24 -11.18 -4.14
C SER A 52 1.10 -9.85 -4.87
N GLU A 53 0.61 -9.90 -6.11
CA GLU A 53 0.32 -8.72 -6.91
C GLU A 53 -1.14 -8.70 -7.31
N GLN A 54 -1.76 -7.53 -7.24
CA GLN A 54 -3.13 -7.31 -7.64
C GLN A 54 -3.20 -6.02 -8.46
N LEU A 55 -3.96 -6.03 -9.55
CA LEU A 55 -4.17 -4.80 -10.32
C LEU A 55 -5.35 -4.03 -9.76
N VAL A 56 -5.15 -2.72 -9.61
CA VAL A 56 -6.20 -1.76 -9.29
C VAL A 56 -6.42 -0.95 -10.56
N SER A 57 -7.61 -1.03 -11.13
CA SER A 57 -7.89 -0.52 -12.46
C SER A 57 -9.36 -0.18 -12.62
N ALA A 58 -9.75 0.31 -13.80
CA ALA A 58 -11.15 0.57 -14.11
C ALA A 58 -12.03 -0.68 -13.97
N ASP A 59 -11.47 -1.86 -14.26
CA ASP A 59 -12.20 -3.14 -14.16
C ASP A 59 -12.26 -3.67 -12.73
N GLN A 60 -11.27 -3.34 -11.90
CA GLN A 60 -11.23 -3.67 -10.49
C GLN A 60 -10.86 -2.43 -9.69
N PRO A 61 -11.82 -1.51 -9.49
CA PRO A 61 -11.47 -0.18 -8.99
C PRO A 61 -11.18 -0.12 -7.50
N VAL A 62 -11.59 -1.11 -6.72
CA VAL A 62 -11.44 -1.07 -5.27
C VAL A 62 -10.79 -2.35 -4.78
N THR A 63 -9.77 -2.19 -3.94
CA THR A 63 -9.18 -3.29 -3.18
C THR A 63 -8.78 -2.79 -1.81
N TRP A 64 -8.45 -3.70 -0.91
CA TRP A 64 -8.00 -3.29 0.42
C TRP A 64 -6.81 -4.12 0.86
N VAL A 65 -6.02 -3.53 1.78
CA VAL A 65 -4.92 -4.18 2.44
C VAL A 65 -5.27 -4.29 3.92
N PRO A 66 -5.34 -5.49 4.47
CA PRO A 66 -5.62 -5.65 5.90
C PRO A 66 -4.57 -4.99 6.78
N ALA A 67 -4.98 -4.57 7.97
CA ALA A 67 -4.07 -4.03 8.96
C ALA A 67 -2.90 -4.99 9.19
N GLY A 68 -1.69 -4.45 9.28
CA GLY A 68 -0.49 -5.23 9.54
C GLY A 68 0.12 -5.93 8.34
N VAL A 69 -0.47 -5.82 7.17
CA VAL A 69 0.06 -6.40 5.93
C VAL A 69 0.94 -5.35 5.22
N TRP A 70 2.13 -5.75 4.81
CA TRP A 70 3.02 -4.89 4.02
C TRP A 70 2.43 -4.66 2.63
N MET A 71 2.50 -3.42 2.17
CA MET A 71 2.01 -3.03 0.85
C MET A 71 3.03 -2.15 0.14
N ALA A 72 3.04 -2.27 -1.19
CA ALA A 72 3.84 -1.45 -2.09
C ALA A 72 3.08 -1.33 -3.40
N ALA A 73 3.41 -0.32 -4.21
CA ALA A 73 2.68 -0.08 -5.44
C ALA A 73 3.52 0.62 -6.49
N ARG A 74 3.18 0.39 -7.75
CA ARG A 74 3.73 1.14 -8.88
C ARG A 74 2.73 1.19 -10.03
N SER A 75 2.84 2.20 -10.87
CA SER A 75 2.01 2.32 -12.06
C SER A 75 2.45 1.35 -13.15
N GLN A 76 1.48 0.83 -13.89
CA GLN A 76 1.74 0.01 -15.09
C GLN A 76 2.01 0.84 -16.34
N GLY A 77 1.86 2.16 -16.28
CA GLY A 77 2.04 3.05 -17.42
C GLY A 77 2.65 4.38 -17.00
N ASP A 78 2.23 5.46 -17.68
CA ASP A 78 2.79 6.78 -17.46
C ASP A 78 2.45 7.34 -16.07
N PHE A 79 1.24 7.05 -15.60
CA PHE A 79 0.82 7.43 -14.25
C PHE A 79 -0.41 6.61 -13.83
N SER A 80 -0.61 6.50 -12.54
CA SER A 80 -1.85 6.01 -11.95
C SER A 80 -2.29 6.98 -10.86
N LEU A 81 -3.58 7.29 -10.84
CA LEU A 81 -4.18 8.10 -9.78
C LEU A 81 -5.11 7.22 -8.95
N VAL A 82 -4.88 7.17 -7.67
CA VAL A 82 -5.66 6.38 -6.72
C VAL A 82 -5.96 7.19 -5.47
N SER A 83 -7.00 6.81 -4.75
CA SER A 83 -7.21 7.29 -3.40
C SER A 83 -6.95 6.17 -2.40
N CYS A 84 -6.40 6.53 -1.24
CA CYS A 84 -6.17 5.60 -0.14
C CYS A 84 -6.89 6.11 1.09
N CYS A 85 -7.66 5.25 1.73
CA CYS A 85 -8.41 5.58 2.92
C CYS A 85 -8.17 4.51 3.98
N VAL A 86 -7.85 4.91 5.19
CA VAL A 86 -7.64 3.99 6.31
C VAL A 86 -8.83 4.06 7.25
N GLY A 87 -9.43 2.92 7.55
CA GLY A 87 -10.50 2.81 8.51
C GLY A 87 -10.18 1.85 9.65
N PRO A 88 -10.62 2.15 10.87
CA PRO A 88 -11.51 3.25 11.26
C PRO A 88 -10.83 4.61 11.41
N GLY A 89 -9.53 4.68 11.45
CA GLY A 89 -8.79 5.92 11.54
C GLY A 89 -7.30 5.71 11.32
N PHE A 90 -6.58 6.81 11.11
CA PHE A 90 -5.15 6.77 10.85
C PHE A 90 -4.38 7.53 11.93
N SER A 91 -3.29 6.94 12.39
CA SER A 91 -2.30 7.59 13.23
C SER A 91 -0.92 7.28 12.68
N PHE A 92 -0.03 8.28 12.65
CA PHE A 92 1.35 8.06 12.24
C PHE A 92 2.08 7.07 13.15
N ASP A 93 1.62 6.90 14.39
CA ASP A 93 2.18 5.90 15.30
C ASP A 93 1.94 4.46 14.80
N ASP A 94 0.91 4.28 13.98
CA ASP A 94 0.55 2.97 13.40
C ASP A 94 1.21 2.73 12.04
N PHE A 95 1.88 3.73 11.48
CA PHE A 95 2.50 3.66 10.17
C PHE A 95 3.95 3.23 10.29
N GLU A 96 4.36 2.32 9.41
CA GLU A 96 5.73 1.80 9.42
C GLU A 96 6.26 1.61 8.00
N MET A 97 7.50 2.06 7.76
CA MET A 97 8.22 1.79 6.52
C MET A 97 9.13 0.58 6.74
N LEU A 98 9.09 -0.39 5.82
CA LEU A 98 9.92 -1.59 5.94
C LEU A 98 11.41 -1.26 5.92
N ARG A 99 11.82 -0.27 5.13
CA ARG A 99 13.22 0.16 5.05
C ARG A 99 13.79 0.65 6.39
N ASP A 100 12.91 1.02 7.34
CA ASP A 100 13.35 1.48 8.66
C ASP A 100 13.63 0.32 9.61
N ARG A 101 13.26 -0.91 9.24
CA ARG A 101 13.60 -2.11 9.99
C ARG A 101 14.99 -2.63 9.59
N ALA A 102 15.64 -3.33 10.53
CA ALA A 102 16.85 -4.06 10.23
C ALA A 102 16.56 -5.13 9.16
N ARG A 103 17.51 -5.35 8.24
CA ARG A 103 17.36 -6.32 7.16
C ARG A 103 16.97 -7.72 7.67
N SER A 104 17.50 -8.10 8.82
CA SER A 104 17.18 -9.39 9.45
C SER A 104 15.72 -9.53 9.86
N GLU A 105 14.99 -8.42 9.93
CA GLU A 105 13.58 -8.39 10.31
C GLU A 105 12.64 -8.30 9.10
N TRP A 106 13.18 -8.30 7.88
CA TRP A 106 12.35 -8.25 6.68
C TRP A 106 11.64 -9.58 6.49
N PRO A 107 10.36 -9.56 6.05
CA PRO A 107 9.64 -10.79 5.77
C PRO A 107 10.35 -11.64 4.74
N LYS A 108 10.32 -12.96 4.94
CA LYS A 108 10.90 -13.90 3.99
C LYS A 108 10.22 -13.76 2.62
N GLY A 109 11.04 -13.69 1.56
CA GLY A 109 10.54 -13.62 0.20
C GLY A 109 10.02 -12.27 -0.24
N ILE A 110 10.22 -11.21 0.57
CA ILE A 110 9.83 -9.85 0.20
C ILE A 110 10.60 -9.39 -1.05
N ASP A 111 9.92 -8.68 -1.94
CA ASP A 111 10.58 -8.11 -3.12
C ASP A 111 11.39 -6.89 -2.70
N GLU A 112 12.73 -7.08 -2.62
CA GLU A 112 13.63 -6.04 -2.14
C GLU A 112 13.74 -4.85 -3.09
N ARG A 113 13.29 -4.98 -4.35
CA ARG A 113 13.29 -3.86 -5.29
C ARG A 113 12.33 -2.74 -4.88
N LEU A 114 11.37 -3.07 -4.00
CA LEU A 114 10.36 -2.13 -3.51
C LEU A 114 10.63 -1.64 -2.08
N ILE A 115 11.82 -1.88 -1.57
CA ILE A 115 12.24 -1.37 -0.26
C ILE A 115 12.54 0.13 -0.33
#